data_0b1cbeba7308f47ee3a099c4de304c94
#
_entry.id   0b1cbeba7308f47ee3a099c4de304c94
#
_cell.length_a   1.000
_cell.length_b   1.000
_cell.length_c   1.000
_cell.angle_alpha   90.00
_cell.angle_beta   90.00
_cell.angle_gamma   90.00
#
_symmetry.space_group_name_H-M   'P 1'
#
loop_
_entity.id
_entity.type
_entity.pdbx_description
1 polymer ?
#
loop_
_entity_poly.entity_id
_entity_poly.type
_entity_poly.pdbx_seq_one_letter_code
_entity_poly.pdbx_strand_id
1 'polypeptide(L)'
;MGIAHAQYIVRFEIDEVPALHRNDPLYLAGNINDWNPALADFQFTKTADGRFVKQIIIPSAGLFEYKITRGQWTKVECAANGAAISNRILNIQSDTTIHLTVAAWADDIPQRPPVSTRTKNVFVLDTAFYMPQLKRNRRIWIYLPEGYALSKKKYPVLYMNDGQNLFDVLTSSYGEWGVDELMDSVPAKKKWIIVGIDHGNTQRLTEYNPFDSKFGKAEGDAYVDFLAQTLKPYIDQRFRTKKESAHTAVAGSSMGGLISFYAAFKYPAIFSKAGVFSPSFWLAPQLFTKVELQPGITNAFFFTGGKLEGKEMEKDLLRMHDLLLQKGIGKSKAILVEDGQHNERFWQTQMPVFLAWLNQAYTK
;
A
#
# COMPACT_ATOMS: atom_id res chain seq x y z
N MET A 1 2.79 -34.19 23.36
CA MET A 1 3.78 -33.24 23.88
C MET A 1 3.47 -31.85 23.29
N GLY A 2 2.96 -30.92 24.11
CA GLY A 2 2.71 -29.57 23.65
C GLY A 2 4.05 -28.87 23.40
N ILE A 3 4.23 -28.28 22.23
CA ILE A 3 5.37 -27.39 21.94
C ILE A 3 5.13 -26.15 22.78
N ALA A 4 5.92 -25.96 23.85
CA ALA A 4 5.94 -24.71 24.58
C ALA A 4 6.44 -23.62 23.62
N HIS A 5 5.58 -22.71 23.20
CA HIS A 5 6.02 -21.53 22.46
C HIS A 5 6.81 -20.65 23.44
N ALA A 6 8.06 -20.37 23.10
CA ALA A 6 8.88 -19.47 23.89
C ALA A 6 8.19 -18.08 23.90
N GLN A 7 7.84 -17.61 25.08
CA GLN A 7 7.37 -16.24 25.31
C GLN A 7 8.58 -15.39 25.66
N TYR A 8 8.60 -14.16 25.17
CA TYR A 8 9.69 -13.23 25.39
C TYR A 8 9.23 -12.03 26.21
N ILE A 9 10.01 -11.66 27.22
CA ILE A 9 9.76 -10.46 28.00
C ILE A 9 10.51 -9.31 27.34
N VAL A 10 9.76 -8.30 26.88
CA VAL A 10 10.34 -7.07 26.32
C VAL A 10 10.02 -5.91 27.25
N ARG A 11 11.06 -5.25 27.72
CA ARG A 11 10.98 -4.07 28.55
C ARG A 11 11.37 -2.84 27.76
N PHE A 12 10.46 -1.89 27.64
CA PHE A 12 10.71 -0.59 27.04
C PHE A 12 10.96 0.45 28.13
N GLU A 13 12.03 1.21 28.01
CA GLU A 13 12.38 2.34 28.88
C GLU A 13 12.52 3.58 28.02
N ILE A 14 11.69 4.60 28.25
CA ILE A 14 11.82 5.89 27.59
C ILE A 14 12.57 6.79 28.56
N ASP A 15 13.81 7.08 28.20
CA ASP A 15 14.74 7.85 29.03
C ASP A 15 14.46 9.34 28.94
N GLU A 16 14.04 9.82 27.76
CA GLU A 16 13.77 11.25 27.53
C GLU A 16 12.53 11.46 26.69
N VAL A 17 11.75 12.46 27.06
CA VAL A 17 10.60 13.00 26.31
C VAL A 17 10.65 14.54 26.34
N PRO A 18 10.01 15.23 25.37
CA PRO A 18 9.89 16.69 25.39
C PRO A 18 9.35 17.24 26.71
N ALA A 19 9.95 18.31 27.21
CA ALA A 19 9.67 18.86 28.53
C ALA A 19 8.19 19.25 28.74
N LEU A 20 7.52 19.76 27.71
CA LEU A 20 6.14 20.22 27.73
C LEU A 20 5.17 19.10 28.12
N HIS A 21 5.46 17.84 27.77
CA HIS A 21 4.57 16.70 27.92
C HIS A 21 5.12 15.60 28.86
N ARG A 22 6.01 15.94 29.76
CA ARG A 22 6.61 14.99 30.72
C ARG A 22 5.63 14.31 31.67
N ASN A 23 4.40 14.80 31.75
CA ASN A 23 3.38 14.26 32.66
C ASN A 23 2.21 13.61 31.91
N ASP A 24 2.23 13.63 30.58
CA ASP A 24 1.16 13.02 29.80
C ASP A 24 1.28 11.49 29.81
N PRO A 25 0.16 10.77 29.72
CA PRO A 25 0.20 9.32 29.57
C PRO A 25 0.82 8.94 28.22
N LEU A 26 1.74 7.99 28.24
CA LEU A 26 2.39 7.46 27.05
C LEU A 26 1.92 6.03 26.79
N TYR A 27 1.80 5.68 25.52
CA TYR A 27 1.35 4.36 25.08
C TYR A 27 2.26 3.81 24.00
N LEU A 28 2.42 2.49 23.99
CA LEU A 28 3.02 1.75 22.91
C LEU A 28 1.92 1.32 21.95
N ALA A 29 1.96 1.74 20.71
CA ALA A 29 1.08 1.30 19.64
C ALA A 29 1.89 0.53 18.59
N GLY A 30 1.49 -0.68 18.24
CA GLY A 30 2.24 -1.54 17.33
C GLY A 30 1.42 -2.71 16.80
N ASN A 31 2.06 -3.55 15.99
CA ASN A 31 1.41 -4.72 15.40
C ASN A 31 0.95 -5.76 16.42
N ILE A 32 1.40 -5.67 17.69
CA ILE A 32 0.96 -6.55 18.78
C ILE A 32 -0.40 -6.15 19.39
N ASN A 33 -0.84 -4.91 19.21
CA ASN A 33 -2.09 -4.38 19.75
C ASN A 33 -2.99 -3.75 18.68
N ASP A 34 -2.89 -4.26 17.44
CA ASP A 34 -3.64 -3.79 16.29
C ASP A 34 -3.51 -2.26 16.08
N TRP A 35 -2.34 -1.72 16.41
CA TRP A 35 -2.03 -0.29 16.29
C TRP A 35 -2.97 0.62 17.08
N ASN A 36 -3.52 0.13 18.22
CA ASN A 36 -4.36 0.96 19.07
C ASN A 36 -3.50 1.96 19.87
N PRO A 37 -3.65 3.29 19.64
CA PRO A 37 -2.79 4.30 20.24
C PRO A 37 -3.07 4.58 21.72
N ALA A 38 -4.13 4.01 22.30
CA ALA A 38 -4.59 4.30 23.67
C ALA A 38 -4.99 3.05 24.44
N LEU A 39 -4.51 1.86 24.07
CA LEU A 39 -4.85 0.64 24.78
C LEU A 39 -4.23 0.65 26.17
N ALA A 40 -5.05 0.56 27.22
CA ALA A 40 -4.64 0.68 28.62
C ALA A 40 -3.53 -0.30 29.01
N ASP A 41 -3.62 -1.55 28.53
CA ASP A 41 -2.61 -2.59 28.78
C ASP A 41 -1.23 -2.25 28.19
N PHE A 42 -1.14 -1.25 27.31
CA PHE A 42 0.09 -0.78 26.66
C PHE A 42 0.51 0.61 27.13
N GLN A 43 -0.12 1.12 28.19
CA GLN A 43 0.30 2.37 28.82
C GLN A 43 1.61 2.20 29.59
N PHE A 44 2.51 3.17 29.44
CA PHE A 44 3.74 3.26 30.21
C PHE A 44 3.47 3.74 31.63
N THR A 45 4.24 3.20 32.57
CA THR A 45 4.26 3.66 33.97
C THR A 45 5.42 4.64 34.14
N LYS A 46 5.15 5.81 34.69
CA LYS A 46 6.19 6.78 35.03
C LYS A 46 6.87 6.36 36.33
N THR A 47 8.19 6.30 36.31
CA THR A 47 9.03 5.97 37.48
C THR A 47 9.33 7.21 38.34
N ALA A 48 9.82 7.02 39.55
CA ALA A 48 10.14 8.12 40.45
C ALA A 48 11.27 9.04 39.96
N ASP A 49 12.18 8.51 39.14
CA ASP A 49 13.26 9.25 38.47
C ASP A 49 12.83 9.93 37.16
N GLY A 50 11.52 9.84 36.81
CA GLY A 50 10.91 10.56 35.70
C GLY A 50 10.95 9.85 34.36
N ARG A 51 11.53 8.65 34.26
CA ARG A 51 11.49 7.79 33.07
C ARG A 51 10.11 7.12 32.92
N PHE A 52 9.85 6.57 31.75
CA PHE A 52 8.64 5.81 31.49
C PHE A 52 9.01 4.36 31.14
N VAL A 53 8.34 3.41 31.78
CA VAL A 53 8.64 1.98 31.63
C VAL A 53 7.38 1.21 31.27
N LYS A 54 7.52 0.29 30.31
CA LYS A 54 6.50 -0.70 29.96
C LYS A 54 7.13 -2.05 29.73
N GLN A 55 6.62 -3.07 30.41
CA GLN A 55 6.97 -4.47 30.13
C GLN A 55 5.79 -5.15 29.45
N ILE A 56 6.08 -5.89 28.38
CA ILE A 56 5.10 -6.70 27.66
C ILE A 56 5.64 -8.10 27.45
N ILE A 57 4.73 -9.06 27.28
CA ILE A 57 5.04 -10.44 26.92
C ILE A 57 4.67 -10.63 25.46
N ILE A 58 5.64 -11.06 24.64
CA ILE A 58 5.46 -11.33 23.22
C ILE A 58 5.43 -12.86 23.02
N PRO A 59 4.36 -13.38 22.39
CA PRO A 59 4.11 -14.83 22.35
C PRO A 59 5.05 -15.61 21.43
N SER A 60 5.82 -14.92 20.55
CA SER A 60 6.73 -15.59 19.61
C SER A 60 7.86 -14.66 19.17
N ALA A 61 9.00 -15.24 18.76
CA ALA A 61 10.05 -14.50 18.09
C ALA A 61 9.53 -13.89 16.76
N GLY A 62 10.09 -12.73 16.36
CA GLY A 62 9.74 -12.09 15.11
C GLY A 62 9.98 -10.58 15.10
N LEU A 63 9.54 -9.95 14.02
CA LEU A 63 9.59 -8.50 13.86
C LEU A 63 8.40 -7.84 14.57
N PHE A 64 8.73 -6.91 15.44
CA PHE A 64 7.78 -6.07 16.14
C PHE A 64 7.92 -4.63 15.63
N GLU A 65 6.84 -4.08 15.11
CA GLU A 65 6.77 -2.69 14.67
C GLU A 65 5.92 -1.87 15.63
N TYR A 66 6.40 -0.69 16.01
CA TYR A 66 5.70 0.15 16.98
C TYR A 66 6.02 1.63 16.85
N LYS A 67 5.22 2.43 17.52
CA LYS A 67 5.42 3.86 17.79
C LYS A 67 5.04 4.18 19.24
N ILE A 68 5.52 5.32 19.70
CA ILE A 68 5.10 5.90 20.98
C ILE A 68 4.07 6.99 20.70
N THR A 69 2.98 6.98 21.48
CA THR A 69 1.89 7.95 21.36
C THR A 69 1.51 8.53 22.71
N ARG A 70 0.79 9.65 22.70
CA ARG A 70 0.10 10.22 23.87
C ARG A 70 -1.41 9.97 23.80
N GLY A 71 -1.78 8.72 23.44
CA GLY A 71 -3.18 8.25 23.39
C GLY A 71 -3.95 8.58 22.10
N GLN A 72 -3.32 9.21 21.11
CA GLN A 72 -3.93 9.55 19.82
C GLN A 72 -2.88 9.59 18.73
N TRP A 73 -3.24 9.26 17.50
CA TRP A 73 -2.34 9.35 16.35
C TRP A 73 -1.93 10.78 15.99
N THR A 74 -2.73 11.77 16.31
CA THR A 74 -2.36 13.19 16.19
C THR A 74 -1.28 13.61 17.20
N LYS A 75 -1.04 12.80 18.24
CA LYS A 75 -0.07 13.01 19.31
C LYS A 75 1.01 11.93 19.31
N VAL A 76 1.39 11.47 18.14
CA VAL A 76 2.42 10.45 17.93
C VAL A 76 3.82 11.09 17.95
N GLU A 77 4.82 10.30 18.30
CA GLU A 77 6.21 10.71 18.20
C GLU A 77 6.62 11.09 16.77
N CYS A 78 7.49 12.09 16.64
CA CYS A 78 8.04 12.56 15.38
C CYS A 78 9.51 12.98 15.53
N ALA A 79 10.16 13.31 14.43
CA ALA A 79 11.48 13.91 14.44
C ALA A 79 11.43 15.32 15.05
N ALA A 80 12.57 15.83 15.54
CA ALA A 80 12.68 17.16 16.17
C ALA A 80 12.20 18.32 15.27
N ASN A 81 12.21 18.14 13.96
CA ASN A 81 11.69 19.11 12.98
C ASN A 81 10.20 18.90 12.63
N GLY A 82 9.51 17.97 13.30
CA GLY A 82 8.11 17.64 13.06
C GLY A 82 7.86 16.65 11.93
N ALA A 83 8.88 16.20 11.22
CA ALA A 83 8.70 15.18 10.18
C ALA A 83 8.28 13.84 10.80
N ALA A 84 7.34 13.15 10.13
CA ALA A 84 6.98 11.81 10.53
C ALA A 84 8.21 10.88 10.46
N ILE A 85 8.37 10.04 11.49
CA ILE A 85 9.40 9.00 11.50
C ILE A 85 8.79 7.67 11.03
N SER A 86 9.62 6.77 10.51
CA SER A 86 9.22 5.38 10.25
C SER A 86 8.82 4.66 11.53
N ASN A 87 8.08 3.54 11.42
CA ASN A 87 7.86 2.69 12.58
C ASN A 87 9.20 2.25 13.17
N ARG A 88 9.26 2.17 14.48
CA ARG A 88 10.39 1.54 15.17
C ARG A 88 10.29 0.04 14.94
N ILE A 89 11.39 -0.60 14.65
CA ILE A 89 11.46 -2.04 14.37
C ILE A 89 12.32 -2.71 15.42
N LEU A 90 11.80 -3.80 15.98
CA LEU A 90 12.51 -4.65 16.92
C LEU A 90 12.40 -6.11 16.46
N ASN A 91 13.55 -6.75 16.25
CA ASN A 91 13.60 -8.19 15.99
C ASN A 91 13.81 -8.92 17.32
N ILE A 92 12.74 -9.59 17.79
CA ILE A 92 12.73 -10.25 19.09
C ILE A 92 13.17 -11.69 18.92
N GLN A 93 14.25 -12.06 19.63
CA GLN A 93 14.78 -13.44 19.67
C GLN A 93 15.06 -13.92 21.10
N SER A 94 15.05 -13.01 22.07
CA SER A 94 15.27 -13.25 23.50
C SER A 94 14.62 -12.14 24.34
N ASP A 95 14.54 -12.32 25.64
CA ASP A 95 14.21 -11.27 26.58
C ASP A 95 15.16 -10.08 26.38
N THR A 96 14.60 -8.87 26.34
CA THR A 96 15.37 -7.67 26.03
C THR A 96 14.85 -6.42 26.71
N THR A 97 15.74 -5.46 26.96
CA THR A 97 15.39 -4.10 27.36
C THR A 97 15.75 -3.13 26.25
N ILE A 98 14.83 -2.25 25.90
CA ILE A 98 14.99 -1.26 24.83
C ILE A 98 14.95 0.14 25.46
N HIS A 99 16.01 0.90 25.26
CA HIS A 99 16.10 2.30 25.66
C HIS A 99 15.70 3.21 24.50
N LEU A 100 14.83 4.18 24.81
CA LEU A 100 14.19 5.04 23.82
C LEU A 100 14.28 6.51 24.23
N THR A 101 14.32 7.36 23.21
CA THR A 101 14.08 8.81 23.34
C THR A 101 12.97 9.21 22.37
N VAL A 102 12.11 10.14 22.79
CA VAL A 102 11.12 10.80 21.95
C VAL A 102 11.59 12.22 21.69
N ALA A 103 11.92 12.54 20.45
CA ALA A 103 12.50 13.83 20.06
C ALA A 103 11.48 14.97 20.08
N ALA A 104 10.27 14.71 19.59
CA ALA A 104 9.16 15.66 19.55
C ALA A 104 7.81 14.92 19.39
N TRP A 105 6.72 15.64 19.59
CA TRP A 105 5.36 15.16 19.33
C TRP A 105 4.76 15.90 18.14
N ALA A 106 3.97 15.22 17.34
CA ALA A 106 3.42 15.75 16.10
C ALA A 106 2.53 16.99 16.32
N ASP A 107 1.83 17.07 17.45
CA ASP A 107 0.96 18.19 17.81
C ASP A 107 1.68 19.39 18.45
N ASP A 108 2.93 19.24 18.88
CA ASP A 108 3.74 20.34 19.42
C ASP A 108 4.36 21.20 18.33
N ILE A 109 4.50 20.64 17.15
CA ILE A 109 5.12 21.35 16.02
C ILE A 109 4.01 22.07 15.25
N PRO A 110 4.06 23.39 15.11
CA PRO A 110 3.12 24.10 14.28
C PRO A 110 3.14 23.53 12.86
N GLN A 111 2.13 22.71 12.54
CA GLN A 111 1.99 22.18 11.20
C GLN A 111 1.58 23.36 10.30
N ARG A 112 2.43 23.73 9.34
CA ARG A 112 1.94 24.51 8.22
C ARG A 112 0.83 23.67 7.58
N PRO A 113 -0.36 24.24 7.32
CA PRO A 113 -1.38 23.49 6.60
C PRO A 113 -0.73 22.86 5.37
N PRO A 114 -0.86 21.55 5.17
CA PRO A 114 -0.28 20.93 3.99
C PRO A 114 -0.88 21.61 2.75
N VAL A 115 -0.02 21.94 1.80
CA VAL A 115 -0.41 22.49 0.51
C VAL A 115 -0.57 21.33 -0.44
N SER A 116 -1.61 21.36 -1.28
CA SER A 116 -1.81 20.34 -2.32
C SER A 116 -0.56 20.19 -3.18
N THR A 117 -0.11 18.97 -3.32
CA THR A 117 1.01 18.56 -4.18
C THR A 117 0.55 18.25 -5.61
N ARG A 118 -0.73 18.05 -5.78
CA ARG A 118 -1.35 17.65 -7.04
C ARG A 118 -1.00 18.59 -8.19
N THR A 119 -0.50 18.03 -9.28
CA THR A 119 -0.22 18.80 -10.49
C THR A 119 -1.50 19.24 -11.21
N LYS A 120 -1.38 20.26 -12.07
CA LYS A 120 -2.50 20.78 -12.90
C LYS A 120 -3.11 19.74 -13.85
N ASN A 121 -2.43 18.63 -14.06
CA ASN A 121 -2.83 17.55 -14.98
C ASN A 121 -3.73 16.49 -14.33
N VAL A 122 -3.99 16.60 -13.02
CA VAL A 122 -4.87 15.69 -12.26
C VAL A 122 -6.22 16.33 -12.00
N PHE A 123 -7.28 15.57 -12.20
CA PHE A 123 -8.66 16.00 -11.98
C PHE A 123 -9.44 14.93 -11.21
N VAL A 124 -10.38 15.36 -10.39
CA VAL A 124 -11.44 14.45 -9.92
C VAL A 124 -12.40 14.28 -11.08
N LEU A 125 -12.39 13.09 -11.68
CA LEU A 125 -13.26 12.77 -12.82
C LEU A 125 -14.72 12.67 -12.39
N ASP A 126 -14.96 12.06 -11.23
CA ASP A 126 -16.26 11.94 -10.61
C ASP A 126 -16.08 11.75 -9.10
N THR A 127 -16.85 12.47 -8.30
CA THR A 127 -16.80 12.37 -6.83
C THR A 127 -17.61 11.19 -6.31
N ALA A 128 -18.54 10.65 -7.10
CA ALA A 128 -19.51 9.62 -6.71
C ALA A 128 -19.89 8.68 -7.86
N PHE A 129 -18.90 8.26 -8.65
CA PHE A 129 -19.09 7.34 -9.78
C PHE A 129 -19.79 6.05 -9.31
N TYR A 130 -20.94 5.74 -9.90
CA TYR A 130 -21.72 4.59 -9.51
C TYR A 130 -21.10 3.28 -10.01
N MET A 131 -20.91 2.33 -9.10
CA MET A 131 -20.43 0.97 -9.33
C MET A 131 -21.64 0.01 -9.29
N PRO A 132 -22.27 -0.35 -10.42
CA PRO A 132 -23.48 -1.18 -10.43
C PRO A 132 -23.24 -2.57 -9.84
N GLN A 133 -22.06 -3.15 -9.98
CA GLN A 133 -21.70 -4.46 -9.46
C GLN A 133 -21.68 -4.51 -7.92
N LEU A 134 -21.38 -3.39 -7.28
CA LEU A 134 -21.27 -3.25 -5.82
C LEU A 134 -22.42 -2.42 -5.23
N LYS A 135 -23.25 -1.78 -6.08
CA LYS A 135 -24.32 -0.85 -5.69
C LYS A 135 -23.83 0.27 -4.76
N ARG A 136 -22.65 0.83 -5.06
CA ARG A 136 -21.96 1.86 -4.28
C ARG A 136 -21.41 2.93 -5.19
N ASN A 137 -21.10 4.09 -4.62
CA ASN A 137 -20.40 5.16 -5.32
C ASN A 137 -18.91 5.15 -4.98
N ARG A 138 -18.10 5.67 -5.90
CA ARG A 138 -16.66 5.73 -5.77
C ARG A 138 -16.10 7.01 -6.38
N ARG A 139 -15.20 7.72 -5.69
CA ARG A 139 -14.45 8.81 -6.30
C ARG A 139 -13.44 8.26 -7.27
N ILE A 140 -13.41 8.84 -8.47
CA ILE A 140 -12.48 8.48 -9.54
C ILE A 140 -11.63 9.70 -9.88
N TRP A 141 -10.34 9.51 -9.94
CA TRP A 141 -9.35 10.49 -10.38
C TRP A 141 -8.88 10.19 -11.78
N ILE A 142 -8.43 11.22 -12.47
CA ILE A 142 -7.75 11.06 -13.75
C ILE A 142 -6.57 12.03 -13.87
N TYR A 143 -5.41 11.50 -14.25
CA TYR A 143 -4.29 12.26 -14.75
C TYR A 143 -4.30 12.18 -16.27
N LEU A 144 -4.25 13.32 -16.94
CA LEU A 144 -4.12 13.46 -18.38
C LEU A 144 -2.73 14.03 -18.72
N PRO A 145 -1.96 13.38 -19.61
CA PRO A 145 -0.63 13.86 -20.00
C PRO A 145 -0.63 15.32 -20.46
N GLU A 146 0.41 16.06 -20.09
CA GLU A 146 0.57 17.47 -20.51
C GLU A 146 0.40 17.60 -22.04
N GLY A 147 -0.32 18.65 -22.45
CA GLY A 147 -0.68 18.87 -23.84
C GLY A 147 -1.79 17.95 -24.37
N TYR A 148 -2.43 17.16 -23.51
CA TYR A 148 -3.53 16.28 -23.92
C TYR A 148 -4.62 17.05 -24.69
N ALA A 149 -5.09 18.20 -24.21
CA ALA A 149 -6.14 18.96 -24.87
C ALA A 149 -5.79 19.45 -26.29
N LEU A 150 -4.52 19.69 -26.54
CA LEU A 150 -4.00 20.22 -27.83
C LEU A 150 -3.59 19.13 -28.83
N SER A 151 -3.64 17.84 -28.43
CA SER A 151 -3.15 16.72 -29.21
C SER A 151 -4.29 15.76 -29.57
N LYS A 152 -4.20 15.11 -30.73
CA LYS A 152 -5.09 14.00 -31.11
C LYS A 152 -4.48 12.63 -30.73
N LYS A 153 -3.36 12.61 -30.04
CA LYS A 153 -2.65 11.40 -29.63
C LYS A 153 -3.52 10.52 -28.71
N LYS A 154 -3.45 9.20 -28.92
CA LYS A 154 -4.03 8.21 -28.02
C LYS A 154 -2.96 7.71 -27.05
N TYR A 155 -3.37 7.44 -25.82
CA TYR A 155 -2.48 7.04 -24.72
C TYR A 155 -2.86 5.66 -24.17
N PRO A 156 -1.89 4.86 -23.71
CA PRO A 156 -2.18 3.71 -22.89
C PRO A 156 -2.78 4.16 -21.54
N VAL A 157 -3.48 3.27 -20.85
CA VAL A 157 -4.19 3.57 -19.58
C VAL A 157 -3.71 2.63 -18.48
N LEU A 158 -3.34 3.23 -17.34
CA LEU A 158 -3.04 2.53 -16.10
C LEU A 158 -4.15 2.83 -15.08
N TYR A 159 -4.85 1.81 -14.64
CA TYR A 159 -5.82 1.86 -13.54
C TYR A 159 -5.08 1.58 -12.24
N MET A 160 -5.22 2.46 -11.25
CA MET A 160 -4.54 2.31 -9.96
C MET A 160 -5.52 2.33 -8.80
N ASN A 161 -5.42 1.32 -7.97
CA ASN A 161 -6.19 1.21 -6.73
C ASN A 161 -5.67 2.21 -5.68
N ASP A 162 -6.49 2.49 -4.66
CA ASP A 162 -6.19 3.44 -3.58
C ASP A 162 -5.91 4.87 -4.12
N GLY A 163 -6.79 5.33 -5.03
CA GLY A 163 -6.66 6.58 -5.79
C GLY A 163 -6.40 7.82 -4.95
N GLN A 164 -6.91 7.86 -3.72
CA GLN A 164 -6.70 8.97 -2.77
C GLN A 164 -5.24 9.16 -2.35
N ASN A 165 -4.38 8.12 -2.51
CA ASN A 165 -2.97 8.16 -2.14
C ASN A 165 -2.03 8.47 -3.32
N LEU A 166 -2.55 8.65 -4.54
CA LEU A 166 -1.71 8.68 -5.74
C LEU A 166 -1.14 10.05 -6.09
N PHE A 167 -1.91 11.15 -5.82
CA PHE A 167 -1.71 12.43 -6.49
C PHE A 167 -1.68 13.64 -5.57
N ASP A 168 -2.01 13.52 -4.31
CA ASP A 168 -2.15 14.69 -3.45
C ASP A 168 -1.96 14.33 -1.97
N VAL A 169 -1.02 14.97 -1.33
CA VAL A 169 -0.78 14.80 0.11
C VAL A 169 -2.02 15.14 0.95
N LEU A 170 -2.90 16.02 0.45
CA LEU A 170 -4.13 16.41 1.17
C LEU A 170 -5.18 15.30 1.22
N THR A 171 -5.13 14.34 0.32
CA THR A 171 -6.09 13.23 0.27
C THR A 171 -5.52 11.91 0.73
N SER A 172 -4.19 11.82 0.80
CA SER A 172 -3.50 10.61 1.24
C SER A 172 -3.57 10.47 2.76
N SER A 173 -3.76 9.22 3.24
CA SER A 173 -3.81 8.92 4.68
C SER A 173 -2.47 8.49 5.26
N TYR A 174 -1.56 7.95 4.42
CA TYR A 174 -0.30 7.33 4.84
C TYR A 174 0.91 7.80 4.04
N GLY A 175 0.74 8.83 3.24
CA GLY A 175 1.74 9.34 2.31
C GLY A 175 1.26 9.25 0.86
N GLU A 176 1.92 10.00 0.00
CA GLU A 176 1.59 10.13 -1.41
C GLU A 176 2.56 9.34 -2.29
N TRP A 177 2.06 8.80 -3.40
CA TRP A 177 2.87 8.09 -4.37
C TRP A 177 3.55 9.00 -5.40
N GLY A 178 3.10 10.26 -5.57
CA GLY A 178 3.66 11.21 -6.53
C GLY A 178 3.59 10.71 -7.98
N VAL A 179 2.47 10.09 -8.35
CA VAL A 179 2.32 9.45 -9.66
C VAL A 179 2.25 10.49 -10.77
N ASP A 180 1.64 11.62 -10.53
CA ASP A 180 1.49 12.70 -11.50
C ASP A 180 2.80 13.47 -11.72
N GLU A 181 3.59 13.73 -10.68
CA GLU A 181 4.92 14.32 -10.82
C GLU A 181 5.83 13.38 -11.62
N LEU A 182 5.76 12.08 -11.35
CA LEU A 182 6.48 11.10 -12.14
C LEU A 182 6.03 11.13 -13.60
N MET A 183 4.71 11.14 -13.85
CA MET A 183 4.18 11.21 -15.21
C MET A 183 4.54 12.51 -15.92
N ASP A 184 4.62 13.63 -15.21
CA ASP A 184 5.04 14.91 -15.76
C ASP A 184 6.54 14.91 -16.11
N SER A 185 7.37 14.21 -15.36
CA SER A 185 8.82 14.11 -15.56
C SER A 185 9.26 13.24 -16.75
N VAL A 186 8.42 12.28 -17.17
CA VAL A 186 8.83 11.35 -18.26
C VAL A 186 8.58 11.90 -19.66
N PRO A 187 9.37 11.49 -20.67
CA PRO A 187 9.18 11.91 -22.06
C PRO A 187 7.77 11.60 -22.60
N ALA A 188 7.24 12.46 -23.46
CA ALA A 188 5.88 12.37 -23.99
C ALA A 188 5.50 11.01 -24.60
N LYS A 189 6.46 10.27 -25.17
CA LYS A 189 6.25 8.93 -25.74
C LYS A 189 6.01 7.84 -24.68
N LYS A 190 6.39 8.10 -23.43
CA LYS A 190 6.29 7.17 -22.29
C LYS A 190 5.15 7.53 -21.33
N LYS A 191 4.38 8.58 -21.62
CA LYS A 191 3.27 9.01 -20.76
C LYS A 191 2.04 8.14 -20.93
N TRP A 192 1.35 7.93 -19.81
CA TRP A 192 0.10 7.18 -19.70
C TRP A 192 -1.01 8.10 -19.21
N ILE A 193 -2.26 7.78 -19.50
CA ILE A 193 -3.41 8.23 -18.73
C ILE A 193 -3.42 7.38 -17.46
N ILE A 194 -3.54 8.01 -16.29
CA ILE A 194 -3.70 7.28 -15.03
C ILE A 194 -5.12 7.50 -14.53
N VAL A 195 -5.79 6.40 -14.19
CA VAL A 195 -7.12 6.41 -13.58
C VAL A 195 -6.97 5.91 -12.15
N GLY A 196 -7.14 6.78 -11.17
CA GLY A 196 -7.10 6.46 -9.75
C GLY A 196 -8.50 6.11 -9.23
N ILE A 197 -8.63 5.01 -8.53
CA ILE A 197 -9.88 4.54 -7.94
C ILE A 197 -9.72 4.55 -6.42
N ASP A 198 -10.45 5.42 -5.73
CA ASP A 198 -10.41 5.44 -4.26
C ASP A 198 -10.81 4.09 -3.67
N HIS A 199 -10.30 3.76 -2.51
CA HIS A 199 -10.77 2.58 -1.80
C HIS A 199 -12.11 2.82 -1.09
N GLY A 200 -12.77 1.73 -0.70
CA GLY A 200 -14.07 1.72 -0.04
C GLY A 200 -14.04 1.97 1.47
N ASN A 201 -12.99 2.58 2.02
CA ASN A 201 -12.81 2.71 3.46
C ASN A 201 -12.93 1.35 4.16
N THR A 202 -13.91 1.16 5.02
CA THR A 202 -14.17 -0.10 5.73
C THR A 202 -14.45 -1.28 4.80
N GLN A 203 -14.96 -1.05 3.59
CA GLN A 203 -15.21 -2.09 2.59
C GLN A 203 -13.96 -2.48 1.79
N ARG A 204 -12.84 -1.75 1.92
CA ARG A 204 -11.60 -2.06 1.17
C ARG A 204 -11.18 -3.51 1.34
N LEU A 205 -11.32 -4.08 2.54
CA LEU A 205 -10.87 -5.44 2.86
C LEU A 205 -11.71 -6.53 2.18
N THR A 206 -12.99 -6.27 1.89
CA THR A 206 -13.87 -7.18 1.17
C THR A 206 -13.83 -6.94 -0.34
N GLU A 207 -13.82 -5.67 -0.77
CA GLU A 207 -13.77 -5.28 -2.18
C GLU A 207 -12.44 -5.68 -2.86
N TYR A 208 -11.33 -5.73 -2.11
CA TYR A 208 -10.02 -6.10 -2.66
C TYR A 208 -9.65 -7.57 -2.42
N ASN A 209 -10.59 -8.37 -1.92
CA ASN A 209 -10.38 -9.80 -1.72
C ASN A 209 -11.35 -10.62 -2.59
N PRO A 210 -10.83 -11.50 -3.48
CA PRO A 210 -11.66 -12.39 -4.30
C PRO A 210 -12.20 -13.62 -3.55
N PHE A 211 -11.85 -13.80 -2.26
CA PHE A 211 -12.27 -14.94 -1.43
C PHE A 211 -12.75 -14.47 -0.06
N ASP A 212 -13.71 -15.22 0.50
CA ASP A 212 -14.18 -14.98 1.86
C ASP A 212 -13.02 -15.09 2.86
N SER A 213 -13.01 -14.20 3.85
CA SER A 213 -11.95 -14.13 4.85
C SER A 213 -12.51 -13.74 6.22
N LYS A 214 -11.65 -13.66 7.23
CA LYS A 214 -12.01 -13.14 8.55
C LYS A 214 -12.57 -11.69 8.52
N PHE A 215 -12.36 -10.96 7.44
CA PHE A 215 -12.85 -9.59 7.27
C PHE A 215 -14.24 -9.51 6.63
N GLY A 216 -14.82 -10.63 6.22
CA GLY A 216 -16.15 -10.71 5.68
C GLY A 216 -16.25 -11.46 4.36
N LYS A 217 -17.42 -11.37 3.74
CA LYS A 217 -17.72 -11.97 2.45
C LYS A 217 -16.97 -11.25 1.34
N ALA A 218 -16.41 -12.01 0.41
CA ALA A 218 -15.65 -11.49 -0.72
C ALA A 218 -16.50 -10.67 -1.68
N GLU A 219 -15.99 -9.51 -2.07
CA GLU A 219 -16.58 -8.65 -3.11
C GLU A 219 -15.59 -8.39 -4.26
N GLY A 220 -14.41 -9.01 -4.23
CA GLY A 220 -13.35 -8.79 -5.22
C GLY A 220 -13.76 -9.15 -6.65
N ASP A 221 -14.59 -10.17 -6.83
CA ASP A 221 -15.16 -10.47 -8.15
C ASP A 221 -16.00 -9.31 -8.70
N ALA A 222 -16.90 -8.76 -7.90
CA ALA A 222 -17.74 -7.63 -8.28
C ALA A 222 -16.90 -6.36 -8.51
N TYR A 223 -15.84 -6.15 -7.72
CA TYR A 223 -14.94 -5.02 -7.90
C TYR A 223 -14.16 -5.09 -9.22
N VAL A 224 -13.57 -6.23 -9.57
CA VAL A 224 -12.86 -6.36 -10.85
C VAL A 224 -13.79 -6.36 -12.04
N ASP A 225 -15.04 -6.85 -11.89
CA ASP A 225 -16.10 -6.72 -12.88
C ASP A 225 -16.46 -5.25 -13.13
N PHE A 226 -16.53 -4.44 -12.07
CA PHE A 226 -16.69 -3.00 -12.19
C PHE A 226 -15.54 -2.37 -13.00
N LEU A 227 -14.29 -2.67 -12.68
CA LEU A 227 -13.15 -2.15 -13.44
C LEU A 227 -13.22 -2.50 -14.92
N ALA A 228 -13.52 -3.78 -15.23
CA ALA A 228 -13.47 -4.32 -16.57
C ALA A 228 -14.69 -3.94 -17.44
N GLN A 229 -15.89 -3.97 -16.85
CA GLN A 229 -17.16 -3.89 -17.60
C GLN A 229 -17.85 -2.53 -17.49
N THR A 230 -17.46 -1.70 -16.50
CA THR A 230 -18.07 -0.38 -16.28
C THR A 230 -17.06 0.74 -16.44
N LEU A 231 -16.02 0.77 -15.62
CA LEU A 231 -15.09 1.89 -15.60
C LEU A 231 -14.26 1.98 -16.89
N LYS A 232 -13.65 0.86 -17.32
CA LYS A 232 -12.82 0.87 -18.53
C LYS A 232 -13.59 1.30 -19.79
N PRO A 233 -14.78 0.76 -20.09
CA PRO A 233 -15.58 1.23 -21.21
C PRO A 233 -15.93 2.71 -21.13
N TYR A 234 -16.26 3.23 -19.95
CA TYR A 234 -16.52 4.65 -19.72
C TYR A 234 -15.29 5.53 -20.04
N ILE A 235 -14.09 5.13 -19.57
CA ILE A 235 -12.85 5.84 -19.85
C ILE A 235 -12.52 5.80 -21.36
N ASP A 236 -12.67 4.65 -22.00
CA ASP A 236 -12.40 4.46 -23.44
C ASP A 236 -13.35 5.24 -24.35
N GLN A 237 -14.55 5.53 -23.86
CA GLN A 237 -15.53 6.35 -24.59
C GLN A 237 -15.22 7.85 -24.47
N ARG A 238 -14.74 8.31 -23.30
CA ARG A 238 -14.56 9.74 -23.00
C ARG A 238 -13.17 10.28 -23.32
N PHE A 239 -12.16 9.40 -23.32
CA PHE A 239 -10.77 9.81 -23.49
C PHE A 239 -10.11 9.15 -24.68
N ARG A 240 -9.05 9.78 -25.18
CA ARG A 240 -8.25 9.25 -26.31
C ARG A 240 -7.33 8.14 -25.80
N THR A 241 -7.87 6.99 -25.58
CA THR A 241 -7.18 5.79 -25.12
C THR A 241 -6.76 4.89 -26.29
N LYS A 242 -5.71 4.14 -26.07
CA LYS A 242 -5.40 2.92 -26.83
C LYS A 242 -6.16 1.79 -26.13
N LYS A 243 -7.25 1.30 -26.78
CA LYS A 243 -8.28 0.46 -26.12
C LYS A 243 -7.86 -1.00 -25.92
N GLU A 244 -6.86 -1.44 -26.67
CA GLU A 244 -6.38 -2.83 -26.70
C GLU A 244 -5.77 -3.22 -25.33
N SER A 245 -5.90 -4.49 -24.97
CA SER A 245 -5.36 -5.01 -23.69
C SER A 245 -3.85 -4.76 -23.56
N ALA A 246 -3.12 -4.81 -24.66
CA ALA A 246 -1.68 -4.51 -24.71
C ALA A 246 -1.35 -3.12 -24.14
N HIS A 247 -2.29 -2.18 -24.15
CA HIS A 247 -2.16 -0.80 -23.71
C HIS A 247 -2.98 -0.50 -22.44
N THR A 248 -3.44 -1.53 -21.74
CA THR A 248 -4.24 -1.42 -20.52
C THR A 248 -3.55 -2.18 -19.39
N ALA A 249 -3.27 -1.49 -18.30
CA ALA A 249 -2.63 -2.05 -17.11
C ALA A 249 -3.42 -1.71 -15.86
N VAL A 250 -3.23 -2.50 -14.79
CA VAL A 250 -3.77 -2.24 -13.46
C VAL A 250 -2.66 -2.33 -12.42
N ALA A 251 -2.70 -1.53 -11.36
CA ALA A 251 -1.69 -1.57 -10.30
C ALA A 251 -2.25 -1.16 -8.94
N GLY A 252 -1.53 -1.53 -7.89
CA GLY A 252 -1.80 -1.15 -6.51
C GLY A 252 -0.86 -1.82 -5.54
N SER A 253 -0.97 -1.47 -4.26
CA SER A 253 -0.15 -2.02 -3.19
C SER A 253 -0.96 -2.79 -2.15
N SER A 254 -0.29 -3.68 -1.44
CA SER A 254 -0.91 -4.44 -0.37
C SER A 254 -2.12 -5.24 -0.88
N MET A 255 -3.31 -5.00 -0.33
CA MET A 255 -4.54 -5.53 -0.88
C MET A 255 -4.86 -4.98 -2.28
N GLY A 256 -4.47 -3.72 -2.58
CA GLY A 256 -4.53 -3.16 -3.93
C GLY A 256 -3.64 -3.92 -4.93
N GLY A 257 -2.50 -4.44 -4.46
CA GLY A 257 -1.64 -5.35 -5.23
C GLY A 257 -2.31 -6.71 -5.47
N LEU A 258 -2.90 -7.29 -4.44
CA LEU A 258 -3.68 -8.52 -4.53
C LEU A 258 -4.79 -8.42 -5.58
N ILE A 259 -5.64 -7.38 -5.49
CA ILE A 259 -6.76 -7.23 -6.41
C ILE A 259 -6.31 -6.84 -7.83
N SER A 260 -5.18 -6.14 -7.98
CA SER A 260 -4.57 -5.85 -9.29
C SER A 260 -4.08 -7.12 -9.98
N PHE A 261 -3.43 -8.01 -9.22
CA PHE A 261 -3.08 -9.33 -9.71
C PHE A 261 -4.33 -10.08 -10.18
N TYR A 262 -5.36 -10.13 -9.33
CA TYR A 262 -6.59 -10.84 -9.63
C TYR A 262 -7.34 -10.25 -10.84
N ALA A 263 -7.39 -8.93 -10.99
CA ALA A 263 -8.01 -8.26 -12.13
C ALA A 263 -7.35 -8.68 -13.47
N ALA A 264 -6.03 -8.66 -13.54
CA ALA A 264 -5.31 -9.12 -14.72
C ALA A 264 -5.49 -10.64 -14.94
N PHE A 265 -5.45 -11.44 -13.88
CA PHE A 265 -5.66 -12.88 -13.96
C PHE A 265 -7.05 -13.25 -14.47
N LYS A 266 -8.12 -12.59 -13.96
CA LYS A 266 -9.52 -12.85 -14.34
C LYS A 266 -9.86 -12.29 -15.73
N TYR A 267 -9.29 -11.15 -16.09
CA TYR A 267 -9.58 -10.43 -17.35
C TYR A 267 -8.34 -10.23 -18.21
N PRO A 268 -7.68 -11.31 -18.68
CA PRO A 268 -6.46 -11.21 -19.48
C PRO A 268 -6.66 -10.49 -20.83
N ALA A 269 -7.85 -10.56 -21.40
CA ALA A 269 -8.22 -9.86 -22.63
C ALA A 269 -8.42 -8.34 -22.44
N ILE A 270 -8.46 -7.87 -21.18
CA ILE A 270 -8.65 -6.46 -20.83
C ILE A 270 -7.38 -5.87 -20.22
N PHE A 271 -6.82 -6.50 -19.20
CA PHE A 271 -5.62 -6.06 -18.51
C PHE A 271 -4.47 -7.01 -18.82
N SER A 272 -3.61 -6.65 -19.76
CA SER A 272 -2.47 -7.51 -20.11
C SER A 272 -1.29 -7.41 -19.14
N LYS A 273 -1.29 -6.42 -18.24
CA LYS A 273 -0.21 -6.14 -17.29
C LYS A 273 -0.74 -5.75 -15.93
N ALA A 274 -0.06 -6.21 -14.89
CA ALA A 274 -0.33 -5.76 -13.53
C ALA A 274 0.95 -5.35 -12.78
N GLY A 275 0.86 -4.23 -12.06
CA GLY A 275 1.81 -3.80 -11.02
C GLY A 275 1.34 -4.27 -9.66
N VAL A 276 2.10 -5.13 -9.02
CA VAL A 276 1.73 -5.86 -7.80
C VAL A 276 2.75 -5.51 -6.73
N PHE A 277 2.46 -4.44 -5.97
CA PHE A 277 3.36 -3.90 -4.96
C PHE A 277 3.02 -4.50 -3.60
N SER A 278 3.99 -5.14 -2.93
CA SER A 278 3.84 -5.70 -1.58
C SER A 278 2.51 -6.45 -1.37
N PRO A 279 2.15 -7.43 -2.22
CA PRO A 279 0.81 -7.99 -2.26
C PRO A 279 0.43 -8.78 -1.02
N SER A 280 -0.80 -8.62 -0.55
CA SER A 280 -1.36 -9.37 0.58
C SER A 280 -1.85 -10.77 0.16
N PHE A 281 -1.02 -11.59 -0.49
CA PHE A 281 -1.42 -12.93 -0.96
C PHE A 281 -1.83 -13.89 0.17
N TRP A 282 -1.32 -13.67 1.38
CA TRP A 282 -1.71 -14.43 2.58
C TRP A 282 -3.22 -14.35 2.89
N LEU A 283 -3.92 -13.31 2.40
CA LEU A 283 -5.38 -13.18 2.52
C LEU A 283 -6.15 -13.99 1.47
N ALA A 284 -5.49 -14.46 0.43
CA ALA A 284 -6.11 -15.15 -0.70
C ALA A 284 -5.25 -16.35 -1.16
N PRO A 285 -4.87 -17.28 -0.28
CA PRO A 285 -4.00 -18.42 -0.62
C PRO A 285 -4.57 -19.29 -1.73
N GLN A 286 -5.89 -19.28 -1.94
CA GLN A 286 -6.57 -20.00 -3.04
C GLN A 286 -6.12 -19.52 -4.42
N LEU A 287 -5.54 -18.31 -4.54
CA LEU A 287 -5.02 -17.81 -5.82
C LEU A 287 -3.86 -18.67 -6.35
N PHE A 288 -3.01 -19.19 -5.49
CA PHE A 288 -1.91 -20.05 -5.91
C PHE A 288 -2.45 -21.27 -6.67
N THR A 289 -3.43 -21.98 -6.09
CA THR A 289 -4.07 -23.13 -6.74
C THR A 289 -4.82 -22.73 -8.03
N LYS A 290 -5.49 -21.57 -8.05
CA LYS A 290 -6.15 -21.09 -9.27
C LYS A 290 -5.14 -20.84 -10.39
N VAL A 291 -4.00 -20.20 -10.10
CA VAL A 291 -2.93 -19.96 -11.07
C VAL A 291 -2.32 -21.29 -11.53
N GLU A 292 -2.09 -22.22 -10.61
CA GLU A 292 -1.56 -23.56 -10.91
C GLU A 292 -2.45 -24.32 -11.89
N LEU A 293 -3.76 -24.28 -11.72
CA LEU A 293 -4.74 -24.97 -12.56
C LEU A 293 -5.07 -24.24 -13.87
N GLN A 294 -4.82 -22.92 -13.95
CA GLN A 294 -5.17 -22.10 -15.13
C GLN A 294 -4.19 -22.33 -16.27
N PRO A 295 -4.65 -22.85 -17.43
CA PRO A 295 -3.81 -22.91 -18.64
C PRO A 295 -3.75 -21.53 -19.33
N GLY A 296 -2.68 -21.31 -20.13
CA GLY A 296 -2.63 -20.23 -21.13
C GLY A 296 -2.67 -18.80 -20.55
N ILE A 297 -2.11 -18.57 -19.36
CA ILE A 297 -1.93 -17.21 -18.84
C ILE A 297 -0.95 -16.46 -19.77
N THR A 298 -1.38 -15.31 -20.28
CA THR A 298 -0.60 -14.51 -21.26
C THR A 298 -0.17 -13.14 -20.73
N ASN A 299 -0.65 -12.79 -19.53
CA ASN A 299 -0.38 -11.50 -18.90
C ASN A 299 1.06 -11.41 -18.39
N ALA A 300 1.52 -10.19 -18.22
CA ALA A 300 2.79 -9.90 -17.57
C ALA A 300 2.55 -9.25 -16.20
N PHE A 301 3.35 -9.64 -15.21
CA PHE A 301 3.23 -9.16 -13.85
C PHE A 301 4.56 -8.57 -13.37
N PHE A 302 4.48 -7.39 -12.77
CA PHE A 302 5.59 -6.77 -12.09
C PHE A 302 5.33 -6.86 -10.58
N PHE A 303 6.15 -7.63 -9.89
CA PHE A 303 6.12 -7.74 -8.44
C PHE A 303 7.24 -6.92 -7.82
N THR A 304 6.93 -6.20 -6.76
CA THR A 304 7.95 -5.60 -5.90
C THR A 304 7.50 -5.64 -4.45
N GLY A 305 8.45 -5.79 -3.54
CA GLY A 305 8.24 -5.80 -2.10
C GLY A 305 9.53 -5.50 -1.37
N GLY A 306 9.42 -5.09 -0.12
CA GLY A 306 10.55 -4.82 0.75
C GLY A 306 10.87 -6.01 1.63
N LYS A 307 12.16 -6.31 1.87
CA LYS A 307 12.56 -7.39 2.78
C LYS A 307 12.25 -7.08 4.24
N LEU A 308 12.07 -5.80 4.59
CA LEU A 308 11.66 -5.41 5.95
C LEU A 308 10.15 -5.55 6.18
N GLU A 309 9.37 -6.00 5.19
CA GLU A 309 7.93 -6.25 5.33
C GLU A 309 7.59 -7.63 5.95
N GLY A 310 8.60 -8.43 6.20
CA GLY A 310 8.45 -9.76 6.81
C GLY A 310 8.56 -10.91 5.81
N LYS A 311 8.97 -12.06 6.33
CA LYS A 311 9.30 -13.26 5.53
C LYS A 311 8.11 -13.85 4.78
N GLU A 312 6.90 -13.74 5.30
CA GLU A 312 5.70 -14.29 4.65
C GLU A 312 5.34 -13.51 3.38
N MET A 313 5.45 -12.18 3.40
CA MET A 313 5.22 -11.37 2.19
C MET A 313 6.23 -11.70 1.10
N GLU A 314 7.52 -11.76 1.46
CA GLU A 314 8.60 -12.14 0.55
C GLU A 314 8.37 -13.52 -0.06
N LYS A 315 8.09 -14.51 0.78
CA LYS A 315 7.84 -15.91 0.39
C LYS A 315 6.65 -16.01 -0.58
N ASP A 316 5.53 -15.39 -0.25
CA ASP A 316 4.32 -15.46 -1.07
C ASP A 316 4.50 -14.74 -2.41
N LEU A 317 5.17 -13.58 -2.41
CA LEU A 317 5.50 -12.85 -3.64
C LEU A 317 6.37 -13.70 -4.57
N LEU A 318 7.47 -14.26 -4.07
CA LEU A 318 8.37 -15.08 -4.86
C LEU A 318 7.69 -16.36 -5.34
N ARG A 319 6.93 -17.05 -4.46
CA ARG A 319 6.15 -18.23 -4.83
C ARG A 319 5.21 -17.96 -6.00
N MET A 320 4.49 -16.84 -5.97
CA MET A 320 3.58 -16.47 -7.07
C MET A 320 4.36 -16.21 -8.36
N HIS A 321 5.46 -15.48 -8.27
CA HIS A 321 6.31 -15.20 -9.43
C HIS A 321 6.89 -16.50 -10.04
N ASP A 322 7.43 -17.41 -9.22
CA ASP A 322 8.00 -18.68 -9.68
C ASP A 322 6.93 -19.57 -10.34
N LEU A 323 5.73 -19.61 -9.77
CA LEU A 323 4.60 -20.32 -10.35
C LEU A 323 4.24 -19.79 -11.76
N LEU A 324 4.26 -18.47 -11.94
CA LEU A 324 4.04 -17.85 -13.25
C LEU A 324 5.16 -18.19 -14.24
N LEU A 325 6.42 -18.19 -13.80
CA LEU A 325 7.56 -18.59 -14.65
C LEU A 325 7.45 -20.07 -15.09
N GLN A 326 7.06 -20.97 -14.19
CA GLN A 326 6.79 -22.37 -14.51
C GLN A 326 5.69 -22.54 -15.56
N LYS A 327 4.74 -21.60 -15.61
CA LYS A 327 3.68 -21.53 -16.63
C LYS A 327 4.15 -20.87 -17.95
N GLY A 328 5.43 -20.54 -18.09
CA GLY A 328 5.99 -19.95 -19.30
C GLY A 328 5.81 -18.42 -19.44
N ILE A 329 5.45 -17.72 -18.34
CA ILE A 329 5.23 -16.27 -18.34
C ILE A 329 6.57 -15.52 -18.14
N GLY A 330 7.47 -15.63 -19.09
CA GLY A 330 8.82 -15.04 -19.01
C GLY A 330 8.88 -13.50 -19.03
N LYS A 331 7.75 -12.82 -19.18
CA LYS A 331 7.68 -11.34 -19.11
C LYS A 331 7.40 -10.82 -17.70
N SER A 332 7.14 -11.71 -16.74
CA SER A 332 6.94 -11.32 -15.34
C SER A 332 8.29 -11.03 -14.68
N LYS A 333 8.30 -10.08 -13.75
CA LYS A 333 9.49 -9.63 -13.04
C LYS A 333 9.17 -9.51 -11.55
N ALA A 334 10.09 -9.97 -10.69
CA ALA A 334 10.03 -9.76 -9.26
C ALA A 334 11.28 -8.99 -8.79
N ILE A 335 11.07 -8.02 -7.89
CA ILE A 335 12.13 -7.23 -7.27
C ILE A 335 11.85 -7.17 -5.77
N LEU A 336 12.82 -7.63 -4.98
CA LEU A 336 12.85 -7.44 -3.54
C LEU A 336 13.91 -6.39 -3.19
N VAL A 337 13.52 -5.40 -2.39
CA VAL A 337 14.39 -4.29 -1.99
C VAL A 337 14.78 -4.47 -0.53
N GLU A 338 16.08 -4.45 -0.24
CA GLU A 338 16.65 -4.80 1.08
C GLU A 338 16.06 -3.97 2.23
N ASP A 339 15.94 -2.65 2.04
CA ASP A 339 15.47 -1.67 3.03
C ASP A 339 14.01 -1.24 2.81
N GLY A 340 13.32 -1.92 1.89
CA GLY A 340 11.92 -1.64 1.59
C GLY A 340 11.00 -2.01 2.76
N GLN A 341 10.01 -1.15 3.02
CA GLN A 341 9.01 -1.27 4.07
C GLN A 341 7.60 -1.19 3.49
N HIS A 342 6.60 -1.68 4.22
CA HIS A 342 5.19 -1.68 3.79
C HIS A 342 4.55 -0.29 3.93
N ASN A 343 4.94 0.66 3.05
CA ASN A 343 4.42 2.02 3.09
C ASN A 343 4.50 2.72 1.73
N GLU A 344 3.77 3.83 1.61
CA GLU A 344 3.64 4.63 0.40
C GLU A 344 4.99 5.20 -0.07
N ARG A 345 5.87 5.57 0.85
CA ARG A 345 7.21 6.09 0.52
C ARG A 345 8.03 5.04 -0.24
N PHE A 346 7.98 3.78 0.19
CA PHE A 346 8.65 2.69 -0.51
C PHE A 346 8.03 2.50 -1.90
N TRP A 347 6.70 2.41 -1.99
CA TRP A 347 6.01 2.20 -3.27
C TRP A 347 6.23 3.35 -4.24
N GLN A 348 6.30 4.59 -3.77
CA GLN A 348 6.70 5.75 -4.56
C GLN A 348 8.06 5.54 -5.22
N THR A 349 9.07 5.04 -4.48
CA THR A 349 10.41 4.78 -5.04
C THR A 349 10.42 3.68 -6.09
N GLN A 350 9.45 2.76 -6.07
CA GLN A 350 9.33 1.66 -7.03
C GLN A 350 8.53 2.03 -8.28
N MET A 351 7.75 3.10 -8.26
CA MET A 351 6.95 3.54 -9.42
C MET A 351 7.79 3.83 -10.67
N PRO A 352 8.97 4.50 -10.63
CA PRO A 352 9.82 4.67 -11.81
C PRO A 352 10.28 3.36 -12.42
N VAL A 353 10.59 2.35 -11.59
CA VAL A 353 11.03 1.01 -12.02
C VAL A 353 9.88 0.28 -12.72
N PHE A 354 8.69 0.33 -12.12
CA PHE A 354 7.47 -0.23 -12.70
C PHE A 354 7.13 0.44 -14.04
N LEU A 355 7.18 1.77 -14.10
CA LEU A 355 6.89 2.52 -15.32
C LEU A 355 7.92 2.20 -16.44
N ALA A 356 9.18 2.03 -16.09
CA ALA A 356 10.20 1.60 -17.04
C ALA A 356 9.88 0.21 -17.60
N TRP A 357 9.48 -0.73 -16.75
CA TRP A 357 9.05 -2.07 -17.16
C TRP A 357 7.78 -2.03 -18.02
N LEU A 358 6.77 -1.24 -17.66
CA LEU A 358 5.55 -1.05 -18.45
C LEU A 358 5.89 -0.60 -19.89
N ASN A 359 6.82 0.35 -20.02
CA ASN A 359 7.19 0.92 -21.30
C ASN A 359 8.08 -0.01 -22.15
N GLN A 360 8.90 -0.88 -21.54
CA GLN A 360 9.72 -1.88 -22.27
C GLN A 360 8.86 -2.99 -22.88
N ALA A 361 7.82 -3.41 -22.20
CA ALA A 361 6.94 -4.47 -22.67
C ALA A 361 6.12 -4.08 -23.93
N TYR A 362 6.16 -2.81 -24.38
CA TYR A 362 5.47 -2.32 -25.58
C TYR A 362 6.38 -2.11 -26.80
N THR A 363 7.66 -2.35 -26.68
CA THR A 363 8.63 -2.11 -27.77
C THR A 363 8.81 -3.30 -28.73
N LYS A 364 7.75 -4.09 -28.97
CA LYS A 364 7.69 -5.07 -30.07
C LYS A 364 6.53 -4.80 -30.99
#